data_a7a5d19510eb4897aaa66a03878cb518
#
_entry.id   a7a5d19510eb4897aaa66a03878cb518
#
_cell.length_a   1.000
_cell.length_b   1.000
_cell.length_c   1.000
_cell.angle_alpha   90.00
_cell.angle_beta   90.00
_cell.angle_gamma   90.00
#
_symmetry.space_group_name_H-M   'P 1'
#
loop_
_entity.id
_entity.type
_entity.pdbx_description
1 polymer ?
#
loop_
_entity_poly.entity_id
_entity_poly.type
_entity_poly.pdbx_seq_one_letter_code
_entity_poly.pdbx_strand_id
1 'polypeptide(L)'
;MSPSGEETNVISLVTNTLTRLGFLKTASTQLGAVEEDGLRAFQQERGLIVSGEIDEPTIRAIDEARWKLGDRILSFVPGKPLRGDDVAALQSRLVDMGFDCGRVDAVFGSRTESAVKDFQKSVGVKVDGVCGPATIMSLMRLLKTVSGGAPTLLRDNANRAVRGPALANKIIVLDPSSLPEDRDITFDIAQRLEGRLIALGVTVFISRSKAKEPSEVERINLANESGADLVISLHTD
;
A
#
# COMPACT_ATOMS: atom_id res chain seq x y z
N MET A 1 31.61 -29.47 23.79
CA MET A 1 30.43 -30.36 23.49
C MET A 1 29.91 -29.95 22.13
N SER A 2 29.89 -30.85 21.17
CA SER A 2 29.26 -30.55 19.87
C SER A 2 27.75 -30.47 20.08
N PRO A 3 27.05 -29.48 19.52
CA PRO A 3 25.61 -29.38 19.62
C PRO A 3 24.93 -30.64 19.08
N SER A 4 23.85 -31.06 19.70
CA SER A 4 23.05 -32.20 19.21
C SER A 4 22.51 -31.86 17.80
N GLY A 5 22.23 -32.89 16.99
CA GLY A 5 21.73 -32.66 15.61
C GLY A 5 20.43 -31.82 15.57
N GLU A 6 19.62 -31.86 16.63
CA GLU A 6 18.41 -31.06 16.77
C GLU A 6 18.75 -29.58 17.05
N GLU A 7 19.69 -29.28 17.91
CA GLU A 7 20.16 -27.91 18.20
C GLU A 7 20.75 -27.25 16.96
N THR A 8 21.56 -27.99 16.18
CA THR A 8 22.14 -27.49 14.93
C THR A 8 21.04 -27.14 13.91
N ASN A 9 19.94 -27.90 13.87
CA ASN A 9 18.83 -27.67 12.96
C ASN A 9 18.03 -26.41 13.36
N VAL A 10 17.83 -26.18 14.66
CA VAL A 10 17.17 -24.97 15.18
C VAL A 10 18.02 -23.72 14.91
N ILE A 11 19.33 -23.77 15.18
CA ILE A 11 20.25 -22.66 14.91
C ILE A 11 20.24 -22.31 13.42
N SER A 12 20.31 -23.31 12.56
CA SER A 12 20.25 -23.11 11.10
C SER A 12 18.94 -22.47 10.65
N LEU A 13 17.80 -22.89 11.20
CA LEU A 13 16.50 -22.28 10.91
C LEU A 13 16.46 -20.80 11.31
N VAL A 14 16.94 -20.49 12.53
CA VAL A 14 16.98 -19.13 13.08
C VAL A 14 17.87 -18.24 12.21
N THR A 15 19.12 -18.65 11.99
CA THR A 15 20.11 -17.84 11.24
C THR A 15 19.72 -17.65 9.78
N ASN A 16 19.13 -18.67 9.12
CA ASN A 16 18.60 -18.54 7.77
C ASN A 16 17.44 -17.52 7.72
N THR A 17 16.54 -17.57 8.72
CA THR A 17 15.42 -16.61 8.79
C THR A 17 15.93 -15.20 9.05
N LEU A 18 16.85 -15.01 10.00
CA LEU A 18 17.47 -13.72 10.29
C LEU A 18 18.23 -13.14 9.08
N THR A 19 18.95 -13.99 8.32
CA THR A 19 19.62 -13.57 7.08
C THR A 19 18.62 -13.12 6.03
N ARG A 20 17.53 -13.83 5.86
CA ARG A 20 16.45 -13.46 4.92
C ARG A 20 15.75 -12.17 5.30
N LEU A 21 15.63 -11.89 6.60
CA LEU A 21 15.03 -10.65 7.11
C LEU A 21 16.02 -9.47 7.13
N GLY A 22 17.32 -9.73 6.91
CA GLY A 22 18.35 -8.70 6.86
C GLY A 22 19.05 -8.39 8.19
N PHE A 23 18.79 -9.17 9.26
CA PHE A 23 19.46 -9.03 10.54
C PHE A 23 20.87 -9.66 10.54
N LEU A 24 21.11 -10.60 9.61
CA LEU A 24 22.42 -11.21 9.39
C LEU A 24 22.83 -11.08 7.92
N LYS A 25 24.14 -11.05 7.66
CA LYS A 25 24.68 -11.08 6.29
C LYS A 25 24.72 -12.48 5.71
N THR A 26 25.02 -13.47 6.55
CA THR A 26 25.16 -14.88 6.19
C THR A 26 24.56 -15.76 7.27
N ALA A 27 24.00 -16.90 6.87
CA ALA A 27 23.51 -17.91 7.80
C ALA A 27 24.66 -18.72 8.36
N SER A 28 24.51 -19.19 9.60
CA SER A 28 25.49 -19.98 10.33
C SER A 28 24.83 -21.22 10.95
N THR A 29 25.61 -22.25 11.22
CA THR A 29 25.19 -23.42 11.99
C THR A 29 25.60 -23.33 13.46
N GLN A 30 26.23 -22.23 13.85
CA GLN A 30 26.68 -21.96 15.22
C GLN A 30 26.24 -20.55 15.62
N LEU A 31 25.94 -20.36 16.90
CA LEU A 31 25.70 -19.06 17.51
C LEU A 31 27.03 -18.50 17.98
N GLY A 32 27.48 -17.44 17.33
CA GLY A 32 28.59 -16.61 17.77
C GLY A 32 28.09 -15.19 18.07
N ALA A 33 29.02 -14.29 18.42
CA ALA A 33 28.66 -12.91 18.79
C ALA A 33 27.84 -12.14 17.70
N VAL A 34 28.14 -12.42 16.43
CA VAL A 34 27.44 -11.78 15.30
C VAL A 34 25.98 -12.28 15.18
N GLU A 35 25.76 -13.58 15.36
CA GLU A 35 24.45 -14.20 15.32
C GLU A 35 23.60 -13.79 16.54
N GLU A 36 24.21 -13.69 17.72
CA GLU A 36 23.55 -13.18 18.93
C GLU A 36 23.13 -11.74 18.78
N ASP A 37 23.96 -10.87 18.18
CA ASP A 37 23.61 -9.47 17.93
C ASP A 37 22.44 -9.35 16.92
N GLY A 38 22.46 -10.15 15.85
CA GLY A 38 21.36 -10.25 14.92
C GLY A 38 20.06 -10.74 15.58
N LEU A 39 20.18 -11.69 16.50
CA LEU A 39 19.04 -12.21 17.25
C LEU A 39 18.48 -11.17 18.24
N ARG A 40 19.34 -10.41 18.94
CA ARG A 40 18.92 -9.29 19.80
C ARG A 40 18.17 -8.22 18.99
N ALA A 41 18.67 -7.86 17.81
CA ALA A 41 18.02 -6.90 16.93
C ALA A 41 16.63 -7.39 16.49
N PHE A 42 16.48 -8.67 16.13
CA PHE A 42 15.20 -9.28 15.82
C PHE A 42 14.24 -9.30 17.02
N GLN A 43 14.72 -9.71 18.20
CA GLN A 43 13.94 -9.71 19.44
C GLN A 43 13.42 -8.30 19.77
N GLN A 44 14.26 -7.28 19.61
CA GLN A 44 13.89 -5.89 19.82
C GLN A 44 12.78 -5.44 18.83
N GLU A 45 12.93 -5.77 17.54
CA GLU A 45 11.92 -5.43 16.53
C GLU A 45 10.57 -6.11 16.80
N ARG A 46 10.61 -7.35 17.32
CA ARG A 46 9.41 -8.12 17.67
C ARG A 46 8.84 -7.79 19.04
N GLY A 47 9.47 -6.91 19.81
CA GLY A 47 9.04 -6.56 21.17
C GLY A 47 9.18 -7.70 22.18
N LEU A 48 10.13 -8.61 21.93
CA LEU A 48 10.49 -9.71 22.83
C LEU A 48 11.54 -9.26 23.87
N ILE A 49 11.82 -10.11 24.84
CA ILE A 49 12.96 -9.91 25.76
C ILE A 49 14.25 -10.02 24.94
N VAL A 50 15.09 -8.97 24.99
CA VAL A 50 16.33 -8.88 24.23
C VAL A 50 17.44 -9.64 24.98
N SER A 51 17.39 -10.96 24.93
CA SER A 51 18.37 -11.84 25.60
C SER A 51 19.55 -12.19 24.68
N GLY A 52 19.32 -12.32 23.38
CA GLY A 52 20.26 -12.92 22.43
C GLY A 52 20.24 -14.45 22.48
N GLU A 53 19.31 -15.05 23.22
CA GLU A 53 19.12 -16.50 23.33
C GLU A 53 17.95 -16.98 22.50
N ILE A 54 17.99 -18.22 22.03
CA ILE A 54 16.90 -18.88 21.30
C ILE A 54 15.94 -19.49 22.30
N ASP A 55 15.06 -18.68 22.89
CA ASP A 55 13.99 -19.10 23.78
C ASP A 55 12.70 -19.44 23.00
N GLU A 56 11.71 -20.01 23.70
CA GLU A 56 10.46 -20.44 23.06
C GLU A 56 9.67 -19.29 22.41
N PRO A 57 9.53 -18.08 23.00
CA PRO A 57 8.95 -16.92 22.33
C PRO A 57 9.68 -16.52 21.07
N THR A 58 11.02 -16.57 21.08
CA THR A 58 11.85 -16.26 19.93
C THR A 58 11.68 -17.29 18.81
N ILE A 59 11.64 -18.58 19.14
CA ILE A 59 11.39 -19.64 18.15
C ILE A 59 10.03 -19.44 17.47
N ARG A 60 8.98 -19.12 18.23
CA ARG A 60 7.64 -18.84 17.66
C ARG A 60 7.67 -17.63 16.72
N ALA A 61 8.31 -16.54 17.14
CA ALA A 61 8.42 -15.35 16.30
C ALA A 61 9.22 -15.61 15.01
N ILE A 62 10.27 -16.42 15.10
CA ILE A 62 11.06 -16.88 13.94
C ILE A 62 10.20 -17.75 13.01
N ASP A 63 9.38 -18.66 13.55
CA ASP A 63 8.51 -19.52 12.77
C ASP A 63 7.41 -18.73 12.05
N GLU A 64 6.87 -17.70 12.69
CA GLU A 64 5.92 -16.76 12.10
C GLU A 64 6.57 -15.90 11.00
N ALA A 65 7.81 -15.46 11.21
CA ALA A 65 8.56 -14.60 10.29
C ALA A 65 9.17 -15.33 9.08
N ARG A 66 9.27 -16.64 9.13
CA ARG A 66 9.98 -17.43 8.09
C ARG A 66 9.23 -17.51 6.75
N TRP A 67 7.95 -17.14 6.71
CA TRP A 67 7.12 -17.23 5.52
C TRP A 67 6.85 -15.85 4.91
N LYS A 68 7.02 -15.73 3.60
CA LYS A 68 6.56 -14.60 2.81
C LYS A 68 5.25 -14.97 2.11
N LEU A 69 4.43 -13.97 1.84
CA LEU A 69 3.20 -14.18 1.07
C LEU A 69 3.51 -14.77 -0.31
N GLY A 70 3.05 -16.00 -0.52
CA GLY A 70 3.32 -16.79 -1.71
C GLY A 70 4.19 -18.04 -1.47
N ASP A 71 4.90 -18.13 -0.35
CA ASP A 71 5.75 -19.28 -0.04
C ASP A 71 4.93 -20.52 0.30
N ARG A 72 3.71 -20.33 0.82
CA ARG A 72 2.78 -21.42 1.15
C ARG A 72 1.33 -21.05 0.83
N ILE A 73 0.48 -22.07 0.76
CA ILE A 73 -0.96 -21.91 0.61
C ILE A 73 -1.56 -21.53 1.97
N LEU A 74 -2.37 -20.45 2.00
CA LEU A 74 -3.05 -20.01 3.21
C LEU A 74 -4.53 -20.38 3.13
N SER A 75 -5.01 -21.07 4.14
CA SER A 75 -6.43 -21.48 4.27
C SER A 75 -6.86 -21.52 5.73
N PHE A 76 -8.15 -21.35 5.96
CA PHE A 76 -8.71 -21.48 7.29
C PHE A 76 -8.95 -22.96 7.62
N VAL A 77 -8.38 -23.39 8.75
CA VAL A 77 -8.65 -24.71 9.34
C VAL A 77 -9.18 -24.48 10.75
N PRO A 78 -10.44 -24.84 11.03
CA PRO A 78 -11.01 -24.72 12.38
C PRO A 78 -10.14 -25.44 13.43
N GLY A 79 -9.82 -24.76 14.52
CA GLY A 79 -8.99 -25.31 15.61
C GLY A 79 -7.47 -25.27 15.34
N LYS A 80 -7.02 -24.99 14.11
CA LYS A 80 -5.58 -24.86 13.78
C LYS A 80 -5.36 -23.66 12.86
N PRO A 81 -5.57 -22.42 13.31
CA PRO A 81 -5.39 -21.26 12.47
C PRO A 81 -3.92 -21.10 12.08
N LEU A 82 -3.67 -20.86 10.79
CA LEU A 82 -2.34 -20.50 10.32
C LEU A 82 -1.97 -19.13 10.86
N ARG A 83 -0.70 -19.00 11.28
CA ARG A 83 -0.12 -17.75 11.76
C ARG A 83 1.15 -17.44 10.98
N GLY A 84 1.47 -16.14 10.84
CA GLY A 84 2.72 -15.70 10.25
C GLY A 84 2.64 -14.34 9.57
N ASP A 85 3.83 -13.81 9.25
CA ASP A 85 3.99 -12.54 8.54
C ASP A 85 3.35 -12.56 7.14
N ASP A 86 3.31 -13.73 6.52
CA ASP A 86 2.61 -13.97 5.26
C ASP A 86 1.10 -13.74 5.38
N VAL A 87 0.50 -14.13 6.51
CA VAL A 87 -0.92 -13.87 6.80
C VAL A 87 -1.14 -12.39 7.06
N ALA A 88 -0.27 -11.75 7.87
CA ALA A 88 -0.33 -10.30 8.11
C ALA A 88 -0.21 -9.51 6.79
N ALA A 89 0.70 -9.91 5.92
CA ALA A 89 0.87 -9.30 4.61
C ALA A 89 -0.37 -9.48 3.70
N LEU A 90 -1.03 -10.65 3.75
CA LEU A 90 -2.29 -10.88 3.06
C LEU A 90 -3.40 -9.98 3.61
N GLN A 91 -3.57 -9.95 4.94
CA GLN A 91 -4.59 -9.14 5.60
C GLN A 91 -4.41 -7.65 5.28
N SER A 92 -3.19 -7.11 5.40
CA SER A 92 -2.90 -5.71 5.04
C SER A 92 -3.31 -5.40 3.61
N ARG A 93 -2.97 -6.27 2.65
CA ARG A 93 -3.34 -6.08 1.24
C ARG A 93 -4.84 -6.13 0.99
N LEU A 94 -5.55 -7.04 1.67
CA LEU A 94 -7.00 -7.12 1.57
C LEU A 94 -7.66 -5.85 2.11
N VAL A 95 -7.18 -5.33 3.26
CA VAL A 95 -7.66 -4.07 3.83
C VAL A 95 -7.36 -2.89 2.90
N ASP A 96 -6.15 -2.79 2.34
CA ASP A 96 -5.76 -1.74 1.40
C ASP A 96 -6.64 -1.73 0.14
N MET A 97 -7.14 -2.90 -0.27
CA MET A 97 -8.07 -3.04 -1.40
C MET A 97 -9.56 -2.92 -1.00
N GLY A 98 -9.85 -2.67 0.29
CA GLY A 98 -11.21 -2.46 0.81
C GLY A 98 -11.96 -3.74 1.20
N PHE A 99 -11.28 -4.88 1.31
CA PHE A 99 -11.88 -6.13 1.81
C PHE A 99 -11.70 -6.23 3.32
N ASP A 100 -12.82 -6.38 4.06
CA ASP A 100 -12.82 -6.43 5.52
C ASP A 100 -12.39 -7.82 6.01
N CYS A 101 -11.14 -7.94 6.44
CA CYS A 101 -10.63 -9.11 7.14
C CYS A 101 -10.56 -8.92 8.67
N GLY A 102 -11.08 -7.81 9.21
CA GLY A 102 -10.92 -7.40 10.60
C GLY A 102 -9.57 -6.74 10.86
N ARG A 103 -9.00 -7.02 12.04
CA ARG A 103 -7.65 -6.53 12.38
C ARG A 103 -6.58 -7.33 11.63
N VAL A 104 -5.49 -6.66 11.29
CA VAL A 104 -4.26 -7.33 10.86
C VAL A 104 -3.58 -7.91 12.11
N ASP A 105 -3.85 -9.18 12.37
CA ASP A 105 -3.41 -9.91 13.58
C ASP A 105 -2.49 -11.10 13.28
N ALA A 106 -2.09 -11.23 12.01
CA ALA A 106 -1.29 -12.34 11.52
C ALA A 106 -1.93 -13.74 11.69
N VAL A 107 -3.26 -13.82 11.92
CA VAL A 107 -3.98 -15.08 12.10
C VAL A 107 -4.98 -15.28 10.97
N PHE A 108 -4.85 -16.36 10.21
CA PHE A 108 -5.82 -16.71 9.17
C PHE A 108 -7.08 -17.30 9.80
N GLY A 109 -8.00 -16.44 10.20
CA GLY A 109 -9.29 -16.79 10.78
C GLY A 109 -10.42 -16.80 9.76
N SER A 110 -11.66 -17.03 10.24
CA SER A 110 -12.86 -17.03 9.41
C SER A 110 -13.14 -15.70 8.71
N ARG A 111 -12.80 -14.55 9.35
CA ARG A 111 -12.93 -13.23 8.73
C ARG A 111 -11.94 -13.07 7.56
N THR A 112 -10.70 -13.52 7.73
CA THR A 112 -9.71 -13.51 6.64
C THR A 112 -10.15 -14.40 5.49
N GLU A 113 -10.72 -15.60 5.78
CA GLU A 113 -11.29 -16.46 4.75
C GLU A 113 -12.42 -15.78 3.98
N SER A 114 -13.35 -15.11 4.66
CA SER A 114 -14.44 -14.37 4.03
C SER A 114 -13.90 -13.26 3.12
N ALA A 115 -12.95 -12.46 3.60
CA ALA A 115 -12.32 -11.41 2.81
C ALA A 115 -11.60 -11.97 1.56
N VAL A 116 -10.93 -13.13 1.67
CA VAL A 116 -10.34 -13.83 0.52
C VAL A 116 -11.42 -14.24 -0.48
N LYS A 117 -12.56 -14.78 -0.03
CA LYS A 117 -13.69 -15.14 -0.90
C LYS A 117 -14.25 -13.92 -1.63
N ASP A 118 -14.42 -12.80 -0.94
CA ASP A 118 -14.92 -11.56 -1.54
C ASP A 118 -13.93 -11.00 -2.57
N PHE A 119 -12.63 -11.03 -2.26
CA PHE A 119 -11.57 -10.69 -3.20
C PHE A 119 -11.61 -11.61 -4.43
N GLN A 120 -11.64 -12.93 -4.25
CA GLN A 120 -11.68 -13.91 -5.34
C GLN A 120 -12.88 -13.68 -6.26
N LYS A 121 -14.05 -13.38 -5.68
CA LYS A 121 -15.26 -13.02 -6.43
C LYS A 121 -15.06 -11.75 -7.25
N SER A 122 -14.40 -10.73 -6.68
CA SER A 122 -14.19 -9.45 -7.36
C SER A 122 -13.24 -9.55 -8.55
N VAL A 123 -12.25 -10.47 -8.48
CA VAL A 123 -11.25 -10.67 -9.55
C VAL A 123 -11.59 -11.81 -10.51
N GLY A 124 -12.71 -12.50 -10.28
CA GLY A 124 -13.20 -13.57 -11.18
C GLY A 124 -12.39 -14.86 -11.13
N VAL A 125 -11.71 -15.16 -10.00
CA VAL A 125 -11.06 -16.46 -9.78
C VAL A 125 -11.97 -17.37 -8.97
N LYS A 126 -11.58 -18.66 -8.83
CA LYS A 126 -12.36 -19.63 -8.04
C LYS A 126 -12.54 -19.14 -6.61
N VAL A 127 -13.78 -19.09 -6.13
CA VAL A 127 -14.16 -18.62 -4.80
C VAL A 127 -14.15 -19.81 -3.84
N ASP A 128 -12.99 -20.08 -3.26
CA ASP A 128 -12.80 -21.20 -2.30
C ASP A 128 -12.28 -20.74 -0.92
N GLY A 129 -11.94 -19.45 -0.77
CA GLY A 129 -11.38 -18.91 0.46
C GLY A 129 -9.92 -19.30 0.71
N VAL A 130 -9.28 -19.95 -0.26
CA VAL A 130 -7.88 -20.38 -0.19
C VAL A 130 -6.99 -19.40 -0.91
N CYS A 131 -6.03 -18.80 -0.20
CA CYS A 131 -5.01 -17.97 -0.83
C CYS A 131 -3.90 -18.84 -1.42
N GLY A 132 -4.19 -19.42 -2.59
CA GLY A 132 -3.27 -20.22 -3.40
C GLY A 132 -2.66 -19.40 -4.54
N PRO A 133 -1.89 -20.04 -5.46
CA PRO A 133 -1.16 -19.34 -6.53
C PRO A 133 -2.02 -18.42 -7.39
N ALA A 134 -3.22 -18.82 -7.77
CA ALA A 134 -4.13 -17.99 -8.59
C ALA A 134 -4.56 -16.73 -7.86
N THR A 135 -4.90 -16.84 -6.57
CA THR A 135 -5.27 -15.72 -5.71
C THR A 135 -4.08 -14.77 -5.52
N ILE A 136 -2.89 -15.32 -5.26
CA ILE A 136 -1.65 -14.56 -5.11
C ILE A 136 -1.27 -13.81 -6.38
N MET A 137 -1.35 -14.45 -7.55
CA MET A 137 -1.10 -13.77 -8.82
C MET A 137 -2.06 -12.62 -9.06
N SER A 138 -3.33 -12.77 -8.71
CA SER A 138 -4.34 -11.71 -8.81
C SER A 138 -4.02 -10.55 -7.86
N LEU A 139 -3.65 -10.84 -6.61
CA LEU A 139 -3.17 -9.85 -5.63
C LEU A 139 -1.96 -9.07 -6.14
N MET A 140 -0.98 -9.76 -6.74
CA MET A 140 0.24 -9.13 -7.25
C MET A 140 -0.01 -8.28 -8.52
N ARG A 141 -0.95 -8.68 -9.37
CA ARG A 141 -1.33 -7.89 -10.57
C ARG A 141 -1.94 -6.55 -10.19
N LEU A 142 -2.82 -6.53 -9.20
CA LEU A 142 -3.48 -5.29 -8.74
C LEU A 142 -2.47 -4.33 -8.08
N LEU A 143 -1.47 -4.84 -7.37
CA LEU A 143 -0.41 -4.01 -6.79
C LEU A 143 0.47 -3.33 -7.85
N LYS A 144 0.73 -3.96 -8.99
CA LYS A 144 1.47 -3.34 -10.09
C LYS A 144 0.73 -2.16 -10.72
N THR A 145 -0.59 -2.12 -10.61
CA THR A 145 -1.42 -1.03 -11.14
C THR A 145 -1.47 0.17 -10.19
N VAL A 146 -1.12 -0.02 -8.91
CA VAL A 146 -1.14 1.03 -7.86
C VAL A 146 0.27 1.52 -7.48
N SER A 147 1.33 1.04 -8.15
CA SER A 147 2.70 1.50 -7.90
C SER A 147 2.94 2.89 -8.49
N GLY A 148 2.58 3.94 -7.77
CA GLY A 148 2.89 5.30 -8.22
C GLY A 148 2.13 6.43 -7.53
N GLY A 149 1.66 6.29 -6.29
CA GLY A 149 1.03 7.39 -5.59
C GLY A 149 1.24 7.37 -4.09
N ALA A 150 1.49 8.54 -3.51
CA ALA A 150 1.54 8.72 -2.07
C ALA A 150 0.23 8.24 -1.39
N PRO A 151 0.24 7.82 -0.10
CA PRO A 151 -0.95 7.34 0.63
C PRO A 151 -2.14 8.32 0.63
N THR A 152 -1.88 9.61 0.41
CA THR A 152 -2.90 10.66 0.21
C THR A 152 -3.73 10.45 -1.04
N LEU A 153 -3.19 9.85 -2.12
CA LEU A 153 -3.92 9.62 -3.38
C LEU A 153 -5.05 8.58 -3.26
N LEU A 154 -4.94 7.62 -2.33
CA LEU A 154 -6.02 6.64 -2.11
C LEU A 154 -7.24 7.28 -1.42
N ARG A 155 -7.00 8.19 -0.49
CA ARG A 155 -8.05 8.98 0.17
C ARG A 155 -8.72 9.93 -0.82
N ASP A 156 -7.93 10.53 -1.71
CA ASP A 156 -8.41 11.40 -2.78
C ASP A 156 -9.17 10.61 -3.86
N ASN A 157 -8.74 9.41 -4.22
CA ASN A 157 -9.46 8.55 -5.16
C ASN A 157 -10.76 7.98 -4.58
N ALA A 158 -10.81 7.64 -3.28
CA ALA A 158 -12.05 7.26 -2.61
C ALA A 158 -13.04 8.43 -2.59
N ASN A 159 -12.60 9.64 -2.31
CA ASN A 159 -13.42 10.86 -2.37
C ASN A 159 -13.86 11.19 -3.80
N ARG A 160 -13.02 10.89 -4.81
CA ARG A 160 -13.37 11.03 -6.24
C ARG A 160 -14.42 10.02 -6.71
N ALA A 161 -14.32 8.76 -6.25
CA ALA A 161 -15.32 7.72 -6.58
C ALA A 161 -16.70 8.04 -6.03
N VAL A 162 -16.78 8.72 -4.87
CA VAL A 162 -18.07 9.18 -4.29
C VAL A 162 -18.69 10.31 -5.11
N ARG A 163 -17.88 11.11 -5.84
CA ARG A 163 -18.39 12.22 -6.69
C ARG A 163 -18.97 11.75 -8.03
N GLY A 164 -18.85 10.45 -8.39
CA GLY A 164 -19.45 9.85 -9.59
C GLY A 164 -18.82 10.27 -10.93
N PRO A 165 -19.21 9.64 -12.05
CA PRO A 165 -18.67 9.94 -13.38
C PRO A 165 -19.20 11.25 -14.01
N ALA A 166 -20.23 11.88 -13.43
CA ALA A 166 -20.78 13.13 -13.92
C ALA A 166 -19.87 14.33 -13.59
N LEU A 167 -19.90 15.37 -14.42
CA LEU A 167 -19.17 16.61 -14.20
C LEU A 167 -19.71 17.43 -13.01
N ALA A 168 -20.94 17.19 -12.59
CA ALA A 168 -21.52 17.82 -11.42
C ALA A 168 -20.69 17.58 -10.15
N ASN A 169 -20.49 18.64 -9.37
CA ASN A 169 -19.67 18.64 -8.14
C ASN A 169 -18.17 18.38 -8.33
N LYS A 170 -17.65 18.46 -9.56
CA LYS A 170 -16.21 18.43 -9.82
C LYS A 170 -15.61 19.81 -9.61
N ILE A 171 -14.34 19.85 -9.23
CA ILE A 171 -13.56 21.06 -9.08
C ILE A 171 -12.49 21.08 -10.17
N ILE A 172 -12.53 22.09 -11.03
CA ILE A 172 -11.59 22.25 -12.14
C ILE A 172 -10.85 23.57 -11.98
N VAL A 173 -9.53 23.53 -12.10
CA VAL A 173 -8.69 24.73 -12.21
C VAL A 173 -8.33 24.94 -13.68
N LEU A 174 -8.64 26.13 -14.20
CA LEU A 174 -8.19 26.56 -15.52
C LEU A 174 -6.95 27.43 -15.34
N ASP A 175 -5.87 27.04 -15.99
CA ASP A 175 -4.56 27.72 -15.93
C ASP A 175 -4.20 28.29 -17.30
N PRO A 176 -4.70 29.51 -17.62
CA PRO A 176 -4.39 30.17 -18.90
C PRO A 176 -2.95 30.67 -18.92
N SER A 177 -2.29 30.55 -20.07
CA SER A 177 -0.90 30.96 -20.29
C SER A 177 -0.66 32.41 -19.86
N SER A 178 0.53 32.64 -19.28
CA SER A 178 1.01 33.97 -18.89
C SER A 178 1.93 34.59 -19.97
N LEU A 179 2.23 33.87 -21.05
CA LEU A 179 3.09 34.37 -22.12
C LEU A 179 2.44 35.58 -22.79
N PRO A 180 3.19 36.66 -23.07
CA PRO A 180 2.64 37.91 -23.63
C PRO A 180 1.81 37.72 -24.91
N GLU A 181 2.21 36.77 -25.76
CA GLU A 181 1.56 36.45 -27.03
C GLU A 181 0.21 35.75 -26.85
N ASP A 182 0.03 35.00 -25.76
CA ASP A 182 -1.15 34.14 -25.53
C ASP A 182 -2.08 34.65 -24.44
N ARG A 183 -1.60 35.57 -23.65
CA ARG A 183 -2.18 35.97 -22.39
C ARG A 183 -3.65 36.34 -22.47
N ASP A 184 -4.01 37.20 -23.40
CA ASP A 184 -5.37 37.71 -23.50
C ASP A 184 -6.31 36.69 -24.13
N ILE A 185 -5.82 35.92 -25.10
CA ILE A 185 -6.59 34.89 -25.82
C ILE A 185 -6.91 33.73 -24.88
N THR A 186 -5.91 33.20 -24.19
CA THR A 186 -6.08 32.07 -23.27
C THR A 186 -6.94 32.42 -22.06
N PHE A 187 -6.87 33.68 -21.56
CA PHE A 187 -7.72 34.16 -20.51
C PHE A 187 -9.18 34.28 -20.95
N ASP A 188 -9.49 34.82 -22.15
CA ASP A 188 -10.81 34.91 -22.72
C ASP A 188 -11.43 33.50 -22.92
N ILE A 189 -10.61 32.53 -23.39
CA ILE A 189 -11.00 31.12 -23.51
C ILE A 189 -11.35 30.56 -22.14
N ALA A 190 -10.51 30.81 -21.11
CA ALA A 190 -10.74 30.34 -19.75
C ALA A 190 -12.08 30.85 -19.19
N GLN A 191 -12.41 32.14 -19.38
CA GLN A 191 -13.67 32.75 -18.94
C GLN A 191 -14.89 32.14 -19.65
N ARG A 192 -14.78 31.85 -20.95
CA ARG A 192 -15.89 31.20 -21.71
C ARG A 192 -16.06 29.73 -21.26
N LEU A 193 -14.97 29.02 -20.97
CA LEU A 193 -15.01 27.67 -20.43
C LEU A 193 -15.60 27.64 -19.02
N GLU A 194 -15.21 28.57 -18.15
CA GLU A 194 -15.75 28.73 -16.81
C GLU A 194 -17.28 28.77 -16.84
N GLY A 195 -17.88 29.69 -17.64
CA GLY A 195 -19.33 29.81 -17.74
C GLY A 195 -20.03 28.53 -18.19
N ARG A 196 -19.42 27.78 -19.13
CA ARG A 196 -19.98 26.50 -19.63
C ARG A 196 -19.86 25.39 -18.59
N LEU A 197 -18.74 25.31 -17.89
CA LEU A 197 -18.50 24.29 -16.86
C LEU A 197 -19.37 24.51 -15.64
N ILE A 198 -19.55 25.77 -15.21
CA ILE A 198 -20.48 26.13 -14.12
C ILE A 198 -21.94 25.73 -14.49
N ALA A 199 -22.36 25.92 -15.73
CA ALA A 199 -23.68 25.48 -16.19
C ALA A 199 -23.87 23.95 -16.13
N LEU A 200 -22.79 23.17 -16.13
CA LEU A 200 -22.77 21.71 -15.95
C LEU A 200 -22.61 21.27 -14.48
N GLY A 201 -22.63 22.22 -13.54
CA GLY A 201 -22.52 21.95 -12.12
C GLY A 201 -21.06 21.74 -11.62
N VAL A 202 -20.08 22.22 -12.38
CA VAL A 202 -18.65 22.18 -12.01
C VAL A 202 -18.30 23.43 -11.19
N THR A 203 -17.50 23.27 -10.15
CA THR A 203 -16.84 24.40 -9.49
C THR A 203 -15.55 24.73 -10.23
N VAL A 204 -15.40 25.94 -10.71
CA VAL A 204 -14.24 26.34 -11.52
C VAL A 204 -13.45 27.43 -10.82
N PHE A 205 -12.15 27.31 -10.82
CA PHE A 205 -11.19 28.37 -10.44
C PHE A 205 -10.30 28.68 -11.63
N ILE A 206 -10.03 29.98 -11.84
CA ILE A 206 -9.03 30.42 -12.82
C ILE A 206 -7.78 30.82 -12.05
N SER A 207 -6.62 30.27 -12.44
CA SER A 207 -5.35 30.41 -11.70
C SER A 207 -4.84 31.85 -11.64
N ARG A 208 -5.21 32.70 -12.60
CA ARG A 208 -4.83 34.12 -12.67
C ARG A 208 -5.99 35.06 -12.99
N SER A 209 -5.79 36.33 -12.77
CA SER A 209 -6.68 37.39 -13.26
C SER A 209 -6.00 38.20 -14.36
N LYS A 210 -6.76 39.11 -15.04
CA LYS A 210 -6.16 40.05 -16.00
C LYS A 210 -5.11 40.95 -15.39
N ALA A 211 -5.22 41.27 -14.09
CA ALA A 211 -4.39 42.23 -13.41
C ALA A 211 -3.23 41.60 -12.60
N LYS A 212 -3.34 40.34 -12.24
CA LYS A 212 -2.37 39.66 -11.37
C LYS A 212 -1.89 38.36 -12.01
N GLU A 213 -0.58 38.25 -12.16
CA GLU A 213 0.08 36.99 -12.54
C GLU A 213 0.65 36.32 -11.31
N PRO A 214 0.07 35.22 -10.88
CA PRO A 214 0.64 34.43 -9.79
C PRO A 214 1.87 33.69 -10.26
N SER A 215 2.82 33.47 -9.33
CA SER A 215 3.98 32.61 -9.55
C SER A 215 3.53 31.15 -9.80
N GLU A 216 4.42 30.35 -10.36
CA GLU A 216 4.15 28.91 -10.57
C GLU A 216 3.77 28.19 -9.28
N VAL A 217 4.45 28.53 -8.16
CA VAL A 217 4.15 27.98 -6.83
C VAL A 217 2.74 28.38 -6.36
N GLU A 218 2.32 29.62 -6.55
CA GLU A 218 0.95 30.06 -6.20
C GLU A 218 -0.11 29.33 -7.02
N ARG A 219 0.14 29.06 -8.30
CA ARG A 219 -0.78 28.30 -9.16
C ARG A 219 -0.90 26.85 -8.73
N ILE A 220 0.22 26.20 -8.38
CA ILE A 220 0.24 24.84 -7.84
C ILE A 220 -0.50 24.80 -6.49
N ASN A 221 -0.26 25.77 -5.61
CA ASN A 221 -0.94 25.85 -4.32
C ASN A 221 -2.45 26.04 -4.48
N LEU A 222 -2.90 26.88 -5.39
CA LEU A 222 -4.32 27.04 -5.69
C LEU A 222 -4.98 25.72 -6.10
N ALA A 223 -4.33 24.94 -6.97
CA ALA A 223 -4.85 23.66 -7.41
C ALA A 223 -4.93 22.64 -6.24
N ASN A 224 -3.93 22.62 -5.38
CA ASN A 224 -3.86 21.74 -4.22
C ASN A 224 -4.87 22.14 -3.13
N GLU A 225 -4.91 23.41 -2.78
CA GLU A 225 -5.80 23.94 -1.71
C GLU A 225 -7.28 23.87 -2.12
N SER A 226 -7.58 24.09 -3.41
CA SER A 226 -8.95 23.95 -3.92
C SER A 226 -9.42 22.49 -3.99
N GLY A 227 -8.52 21.53 -3.85
CA GLY A 227 -8.82 20.11 -4.04
C GLY A 227 -9.25 19.77 -5.46
N ALA A 228 -8.60 20.38 -6.46
CA ALA A 228 -8.97 20.24 -7.86
C ALA A 228 -8.98 18.78 -8.32
N ASP A 229 -10.06 18.36 -8.97
CA ASP A 229 -10.17 17.08 -9.65
C ASP A 229 -9.35 17.07 -10.95
N LEU A 230 -9.20 18.25 -11.58
CA LEU A 230 -8.50 18.41 -12.85
C LEU A 230 -7.93 19.85 -12.95
N VAL A 231 -6.73 19.95 -13.50
CA VAL A 231 -6.11 21.22 -13.91
C VAL A 231 -5.99 21.20 -15.43
N ILE A 232 -6.46 22.25 -16.08
CA ILE A 232 -6.40 22.42 -17.54
C ILE A 232 -5.54 23.64 -17.84
N SER A 233 -4.34 23.41 -18.39
CA SER A 233 -3.49 24.47 -18.89
C SER A 233 -3.87 24.84 -20.32
N LEU A 234 -4.00 26.13 -20.60
CA LEU A 234 -4.40 26.67 -21.90
C LEU A 234 -3.21 27.41 -22.53
N HIS A 235 -2.81 26.95 -23.72
CA HIS A 235 -1.76 27.57 -24.53
C HIS A 235 -2.25 27.72 -25.95
N THR A 236 -1.64 28.62 -26.74
CA THR A 236 -1.82 28.70 -28.20
C THR A 236 -0.54 28.14 -28.86
N ASP A 237 -0.68 27.47 -29.96
CA ASP A 237 0.42 27.03 -30.83
C ASP A 237 0.86 28.17 -31.79
#